data_1b2c1bb6d65d890704c56fda32633963
#
_entry.id   1b2c1bb6d65d890704c56fda32633963
#
_cell.length_a   1.000
_cell.length_b   1.000
_cell.length_c   1.000
_cell.angle_alpha   90.00
_cell.angle_beta   90.00
_cell.angle_gamma   90.00
#
_symmetry.space_group_name_H-M   'P 1'
#
loop_
_entity.id
_entity.type
_entity.pdbx_description
1 polymer ?
#
loop_
_entity_poly.entity_id
_entity_poly.type
_entity_poly.pdbx_seq_one_letter_code
_entity_poly.pdbx_strand_id
1 'polypeptide(L)'
;MEENNKEFVKKYISAYESLSINNLDTLKNTFTNDIEFEDPFNKVNGKEAVIQIFSEMFEKIDNPKFQILELSYAQNFDQKLTIYLKWILNGKFKRNKKSFAIKGVSEVKFNDQGKVVKHIDYWDSMTQLIIHLPYVGSLLKAFLKSIFKFNNI
;
A
#
# COMPACT_ATOMS: atom_id res chain seq x y z
N MET A 1 20.25 14.94 6.89
CA MET A 1 19.83 13.62 6.37
C MET A 1 20.93 13.14 5.46
N GLU A 2 21.47 11.97 5.72
CA GLU A 2 22.59 11.42 4.97
C GLU A 2 22.20 11.18 3.49
N GLU A 3 23.11 11.39 2.56
CA GLU A 3 22.90 11.21 1.12
C GLU A 3 22.44 9.77 0.80
N ASN A 4 23.01 8.79 1.50
CA ASN A 4 22.64 7.37 1.41
C ASN A 4 21.15 7.11 1.70
N ASN A 5 20.57 7.81 2.68
CA ASN A 5 19.17 7.64 3.05
C ASN A 5 18.22 8.07 1.92
N LYS A 6 18.59 9.13 1.19
CA LYS A 6 17.81 9.57 0.02
C LYS A 6 17.85 8.56 -1.11
N GLU A 7 19.01 7.92 -1.32
CA GLU A 7 19.17 6.90 -2.35
C GLU A 7 18.32 5.65 -2.04
N PHE A 8 18.33 5.18 -0.78
CA PHE A 8 17.49 4.07 -0.35
C PHE A 8 16.02 4.32 -0.60
N VAL A 9 15.53 5.50 -0.20
CA VAL A 9 14.14 5.91 -0.39
C VAL A 9 13.80 6.01 -1.87
N LYS A 10 14.65 6.63 -2.69
CA LYS A 10 14.46 6.74 -4.14
C LYS A 10 14.35 5.37 -4.82
N LYS A 11 15.24 4.44 -4.46
CA LYS A 11 15.21 3.06 -4.98
C LYS A 11 13.91 2.36 -4.64
N TYR A 12 13.44 2.49 -3.40
CA TYR A 12 12.19 1.91 -2.94
C TYR A 12 10.97 2.47 -3.67
N ILE A 13 10.86 3.80 -3.77
CA ILE A 13 9.78 4.48 -4.50
C ILE A 13 9.76 4.02 -5.97
N SER A 14 10.93 4.00 -6.62
CA SER A 14 11.02 3.55 -8.02
C SER A 14 10.57 2.11 -8.21
N ALA A 15 10.85 1.21 -7.24
CA ALA A 15 10.40 -0.17 -7.29
C ALA A 15 8.86 -0.29 -7.21
N TYR A 16 8.22 0.55 -6.40
CA TYR A 16 6.75 0.62 -6.31
C TYR A 16 6.10 1.20 -7.56
N GLU A 17 6.59 2.34 -8.05
CA GLU A 17 6.00 3.01 -9.21
C GLU A 17 6.18 2.23 -10.53
N SER A 18 7.26 1.45 -10.62
CA SER A 18 7.52 0.57 -11.78
C SER A 18 6.94 -0.84 -11.63
N LEU A 19 6.18 -1.13 -10.56
CA LEU A 19 5.72 -2.46 -10.22
C LEU A 19 4.86 -3.08 -11.33
N SER A 20 5.21 -4.30 -11.71
CA SER A 20 4.46 -5.11 -12.66
C SER A 20 4.62 -6.60 -12.31
N ILE A 21 3.77 -7.45 -12.87
CA ILE A 21 3.86 -8.90 -12.64
C ILE A 21 5.22 -9.48 -13.06
N ASN A 22 5.90 -8.86 -14.02
CA ASN A 22 7.17 -9.33 -14.56
C ASN A 22 8.40 -8.81 -13.78
N ASN A 23 8.23 -7.88 -12.84
CA ASN A 23 9.34 -7.27 -12.11
C ASN A 23 9.16 -7.26 -10.57
N LEU A 24 8.35 -8.15 -10.03
CA LEU A 24 8.13 -8.29 -8.58
C LEU A 24 9.44 -8.45 -7.80
N ASP A 25 10.45 -9.08 -8.40
CA ASP A 25 11.78 -9.22 -7.80
C ASP A 25 12.47 -7.88 -7.54
N THR A 26 12.18 -6.84 -8.32
CA THR A 26 12.72 -5.50 -8.08
C THR A 26 12.25 -4.97 -6.72
N LEU A 27 10.96 -5.12 -6.41
CA LEU A 27 10.40 -4.76 -5.11
C LEU A 27 10.91 -5.71 -4.01
N LYS A 28 10.91 -7.02 -4.24
CA LYS A 28 11.41 -8.05 -3.32
C LYS A 28 12.84 -7.76 -2.84
N ASN A 29 13.68 -7.27 -3.75
CA ASN A 29 15.06 -6.92 -3.46
C ASN A 29 15.22 -5.67 -2.59
N THR A 30 14.17 -4.91 -2.32
CA THR A 30 14.20 -3.80 -1.36
C THR A 30 13.90 -4.23 0.07
N PHE A 31 13.41 -5.43 0.30
CA PHE A 31 12.99 -5.95 1.59
C PHE A 31 14.09 -6.74 2.31
N THR A 32 14.01 -6.79 3.64
CA THR A 32 14.69 -7.81 4.43
C THR A 32 13.98 -9.16 4.28
N ASN A 33 14.66 -10.26 4.65
CA ASN A 33 14.04 -11.59 4.58
C ASN A 33 12.81 -11.72 5.49
N ASP A 34 12.80 -10.98 6.60
CA ASP A 34 11.84 -11.00 7.70
C ASP A 34 10.96 -9.76 7.77
N ILE A 35 10.82 -9.01 6.66
CA ILE A 35 9.97 -7.81 6.61
C ILE A 35 8.59 -8.06 7.23
N GLU A 36 8.13 -7.11 8.03
CA GLU A 36 6.75 -7.02 8.50
C GLU A 36 5.94 -6.18 7.51
N PHE A 37 4.86 -6.75 6.97
CA PHE A 37 3.93 -6.04 6.09
C PHE A 37 2.52 -6.10 6.67
N GLU A 38 1.84 -4.97 6.69
CA GLU A 38 0.46 -4.85 7.13
C GLU A 38 -0.33 -3.90 6.22
N ASP A 39 -1.52 -4.31 5.81
CA ASP A 39 -2.55 -3.50 5.17
C ASP A 39 -3.91 -3.79 5.81
N PRO A 40 -5.02 -3.11 5.46
CA PRO A 40 -6.34 -3.38 6.06
C PRO A 40 -6.86 -4.82 5.93
N PHE A 41 -6.27 -5.66 5.11
CA PHE A 41 -6.70 -7.04 4.85
C PHE A 41 -5.66 -8.09 5.18
N ASN A 42 -4.38 -7.70 5.26
CA ASN A 42 -3.26 -8.62 5.39
C ASN A 42 -2.33 -8.19 6.53
N LYS A 43 -1.80 -9.18 7.24
CA LYS A 43 -0.66 -9.00 8.15
C LYS A 43 0.25 -10.21 8.01
N VAL A 44 1.41 -9.99 7.42
CA VAL A 44 2.35 -11.07 7.09
C VAL A 44 3.79 -10.70 7.45
N ASN A 45 4.61 -11.73 7.62
CA ASN A 45 6.04 -11.61 7.82
C ASN A 45 6.78 -12.37 6.72
N GLY A 46 7.87 -11.79 6.27
CA GLY A 46 8.75 -12.36 5.25
C GLY A 46 8.43 -11.88 3.83
N LYS A 47 9.50 -11.60 3.10
CA LYS A 47 9.41 -11.00 1.75
C LYS A 47 8.65 -11.87 0.74
N GLU A 48 8.69 -13.20 0.87
CA GLU A 48 7.96 -14.11 -0.02
C GLU A 48 6.44 -13.94 0.16
N ALA A 49 5.97 -13.85 1.42
CA ALA A 49 4.57 -13.63 1.72
C ALA A 49 4.08 -12.27 1.19
N VAL A 50 4.92 -11.23 1.30
CA VAL A 50 4.60 -9.90 0.75
C VAL A 50 4.47 -9.95 -0.78
N ILE A 51 5.41 -10.60 -1.46
CA ILE A 51 5.38 -10.73 -2.92
C ILE A 51 4.17 -11.55 -3.40
N GLN A 52 3.75 -12.54 -2.62
CA GLN A 52 2.52 -13.30 -2.91
C GLN A 52 1.29 -12.37 -2.92
N ILE A 53 1.16 -11.44 -1.97
CA ILE A 53 0.06 -10.46 -1.94
C ILE A 53 0.03 -9.61 -3.22
N PHE A 54 1.20 -9.11 -3.67
CA PHE A 54 1.28 -8.35 -4.92
C PHE A 54 0.98 -9.21 -6.16
N SER A 55 1.45 -10.45 -6.19
CA SER A 55 1.11 -11.39 -7.28
C SER A 55 -0.40 -11.59 -7.39
N GLU A 56 -1.08 -11.86 -6.28
CA GLU A 56 -2.53 -12.01 -6.23
C GLU A 56 -3.28 -10.72 -6.61
N MET A 57 -2.72 -9.54 -6.29
CA MET A 57 -3.26 -8.27 -6.77
C MET A 57 -3.25 -8.21 -8.30
N PHE A 58 -2.14 -8.60 -8.95
CA PHE A 58 -2.04 -8.64 -10.42
C PHE A 58 -2.95 -9.68 -11.06
N GLU A 59 -3.33 -10.75 -10.35
CA GLU A 59 -4.33 -11.71 -10.82
C GLU A 59 -5.73 -11.09 -10.90
N LYS A 60 -6.07 -10.19 -9.98
CA LYS A 60 -7.42 -9.63 -9.80
C LYS A 60 -7.62 -8.27 -10.47
N ILE A 61 -6.52 -7.54 -10.71
CA ILE A 61 -6.52 -6.16 -11.18
C ILE A 61 -5.77 -6.05 -12.52
N ASP A 62 -6.39 -5.37 -13.48
CA ASP A 62 -5.75 -4.98 -14.74
C ASP A 62 -4.97 -3.69 -14.52
N ASN A 63 -3.70 -3.69 -14.92
CA ASN A 63 -2.80 -2.52 -14.90
C ASN A 63 -2.83 -1.73 -13.57
N PRO A 64 -2.62 -2.38 -12.40
CA PRO A 64 -2.48 -1.62 -11.16
C PRO A 64 -1.26 -0.71 -11.26
N LYS A 65 -1.45 0.57 -10.92
CA LYS A 65 -0.39 1.58 -10.94
C LYS A 65 -0.36 2.33 -9.63
N PHE A 66 0.75 2.23 -8.94
CA PHE A 66 1.07 3.08 -7.81
C PHE A 66 1.71 4.38 -8.31
N GLN A 67 1.29 5.48 -7.73
CA GLN A 67 1.90 6.79 -7.91
C GLN A 67 2.12 7.39 -6.54
N ILE A 68 3.35 7.77 -6.24
CA ILE A 68 3.70 8.47 -5.00
C ILE A 68 3.42 9.96 -5.20
N LEU A 69 2.59 10.52 -4.33
CA LEU A 69 2.15 11.91 -4.39
C LEU A 69 2.99 12.81 -3.49
N GLU A 70 3.35 12.31 -2.31
CA GLU A 70 4.07 13.06 -1.28
C GLU A 70 4.99 12.12 -0.51
N LEU A 71 6.13 12.62 -0.07
CA LEU A 71 7.11 11.95 0.78
C LEU A 71 7.38 12.82 2.01
N SER A 72 7.30 12.22 3.19
CA SER A 72 7.70 12.84 4.44
C SER A 72 8.66 11.94 5.21
N TYR A 73 9.62 12.53 5.90
CA TYR A 73 10.56 11.82 6.77
C TYR A 73 10.11 11.98 8.21
N ALA A 74 10.05 10.87 8.96
CA ALA A 74 9.76 10.92 10.38
C ALA A 74 10.97 11.43 11.16
N GLN A 75 10.69 12.19 12.21
CA GLN A 75 11.67 12.47 13.26
C GLN A 75 11.49 11.42 14.36
N ASN A 76 12.36 10.41 14.38
CA ASN A 76 12.28 9.31 15.33
C ASN A 76 13.31 9.47 16.45
N PHE A 77 12.93 9.10 17.66
CA PHE A 77 13.83 9.06 18.83
C PHE A 77 14.93 7.99 18.69
N ASP A 78 14.66 6.91 17.93
CA ASP A 78 15.59 5.81 17.68
C ASP A 78 16.54 6.05 16.50
N GLN A 79 16.45 7.23 15.88
CA GLN A 79 17.26 7.67 14.72
C GLN A 79 17.18 6.75 13.47
N LYS A 80 16.27 5.78 13.46
CA LYS A 80 16.07 4.89 12.31
C LYS A 80 15.35 5.62 11.18
N LEU A 81 15.76 5.35 9.94
CA LEU A 81 15.12 5.91 8.78
C LEU A 81 13.67 5.40 8.68
N THR A 82 12.72 6.31 8.87
CA THR A 82 11.30 6.06 8.67
C THR A 82 10.73 7.14 7.77
N ILE A 83 9.93 6.73 6.80
CA ILE A 83 9.25 7.63 5.88
C ILE A 83 7.75 7.38 5.87
N TYR A 84 6.99 8.40 5.48
CA TYR A 84 5.58 8.32 5.13
C TYR A 84 5.42 8.65 3.65
N LEU A 85 4.77 7.76 2.93
CA LEU A 85 4.48 7.92 1.50
C LEU A 85 2.98 8.08 1.31
N LYS A 86 2.54 9.22 0.81
CA LYS A 86 1.16 9.37 0.35
C LYS A 86 1.09 8.92 -1.09
N TRP A 87 0.16 8.04 -1.40
CA TRP A 87 0.07 7.41 -2.70
C TRP A 87 -1.37 7.30 -3.21
N ILE A 88 -1.47 7.04 -4.49
CA ILE A 88 -2.69 6.60 -5.16
C ILE A 88 -2.41 5.31 -5.93
N LEU A 89 -3.29 4.32 -5.76
CA LEU A 89 -3.34 3.11 -6.56
C LEU A 89 -4.53 3.20 -7.51
N ASN A 90 -4.24 3.25 -8.79
CA ASN A 90 -5.23 3.18 -9.85
C ASN A 90 -5.25 1.78 -10.46
N GLY A 91 -6.42 1.31 -10.84
CA GLY A 91 -6.56 0.01 -11.48
C GLY A 91 -7.96 -0.24 -11.98
N LYS A 92 -8.14 -1.44 -12.56
CA LYS A 92 -9.42 -1.90 -13.06
C LYS A 92 -9.63 -3.34 -12.63
N PHE A 93 -10.74 -3.65 -11.99
CA PHE A 93 -11.05 -5.03 -11.61
C PHE A 93 -11.24 -5.90 -12.86
N LYS A 94 -10.51 -7.02 -12.95
CA LYS A 94 -10.62 -7.96 -14.09
C LYS A 94 -12.01 -8.55 -14.20
N ARG A 95 -12.66 -8.82 -13.07
CA ARG A 95 -13.98 -9.48 -13.01
C ARG A 95 -15.11 -8.65 -13.60
N ASN A 96 -15.22 -7.38 -13.27
CA ASN A 96 -16.36 -6.52 -13.62
C ASN A 96 -15.97 -5.30 -14.46
N LYS A 97 -14.69 -5.17 -14.80
CA LYS A 97 -14.10 -4.08 -15.60
C LYS A 97 -14.30 -2.67 -15.02
N LYS A 98 -14.69 -2.56 -13.75
CA LYS A 98 -14.81 -1.26 -13.07
C LYS A 98 -13.46 -0.72 -12.70
N SER A 99 -13.21 0.54 -13.04
CA SER A 99 -12.03 1.27 -12.60
C SER A 99 -12.19 1.73 -11.15
N PHE A 100 -11.08 1.82 -10.43
CA PHE A 100 -11.02 2.34 -9.07
C PHE A 100 -9.77 3.19 -8.88
N ALA A 101 -9.80 4.04 -7.86
CA ALA A 101 -8.65 4.79 -7.36
C ALA A 101 -8.69 4.72 -5.83
N ILE A 102 -7.66 4.14 -5.22
CA ILE A 102 -7.48 4.04 -3.78
C ILE A 102 -6.37 4.98 -3.37
N LYS A 103 -6.58 5.76 -2.32
CA LYS A 103 -5.57 6.67 -1.75
C LYS A 103 -5.21 6.19 -0.35
N GLY A 104 -3.94 6.26 -0.04
CA GLY A 104 -3.44 5.86 1.26
C GLY A 104 -2.14 6.52 1.64
N VAL A 105 -1.68 6.16 2.81
CA VAL A 105 -0.36 6.53 3.34
C VAL A 105 0.31 5.25 3.84
N SER A 106 1.58 5.06 3.46
CA SER A 106 2.40 3.98 4.01
C SER A 106 3.40 4.54 5.01
N GLU A 107 3.56 3.84 6.14
CA GLU A 107 4.71 3.97 7.02
C GLU A 107 5.75 2.92 6.61
N VAL A 108 6.97 3.36 6.29
CA VAL A 108 8.04 2.48 5.83
C VAL A 108 9.28 2.70 6.67
N LYS A 109 9.78 1.62 7.30
CA LYS A 109 11.00 1.63 8.11
C LYS A 109 12.12 0.88 7.41
N PHE A 110 13.32 1.46 7.46
CA PHE A 110 14.53 0.90 6.84
C PHE A 110 15.53 0.50 7.92
N ASN A 111 16.36 -0.48 7.60
CA ASN A 111 17.58 -0.76 8.35
C ASN A 111 18.76 0.05 7.81
N ASP A 112 19.91 -0.06 8.47
CA ASP A 112 21.14 0.68 8.11
C ASP A 112 21.72 0.29 6.73
N GLN A 113 21.26 -0.84 6.16
CA GLN A 113 21.63 -1.31 4.82
C GLN A 113 20.67 -0.82 3.73
N GLY A 114 19.69 0.02 4.07
CA GLY A 114 18.68 0.54 3.15
C GLY A 114 17.64 -0.48 2.71
N LYS A 115 17.46 -1.57 3.48
CA LYS A 115 16.39 -2.54 3.27
C LYS A 115 15.20 -2.21 4.15
N VAL A 116 14.00 -2.39 3.62
CA VAL A 116 12.75 -2.19 4.35
C VAL A 116 12.55 -3.36 5.31
N VAL A 117 12.41 -3.05 6.59
CA VAL A 117 12.11 -4.01 7.67
C VAL A 117 10.63 -4.00 8.04
N LYS A 118 9.93 -2.90 7.77
CA LYS A 118 8.50 -2.76 8.08
C LYS A 118 7.82 -1.86 7.07
N HIS A 119 6.62 -2.26 6.63
CA HIS A 119 5.73 -1.50 5.77
C HIS A 119 4.29 -1.66 6.26
N ILE A 120 3.65 -0.55 6.60
CA ILE A 120 2.24 -0.54 7.00
C ILE A 120 1.48 0.41 6.09
N ASP A 121 0.42 -0.07 5.46
CA ASP A 121 -0.49 0.70 4.64
C ASP A 121 -1.73 1.13 5.43
N TYR A 122 -1.95 2.43 5.50
CA TYR A 122 -3.14 3.05 6.08
C TYR A 122 -4.01 3.62 4.97
N TRP A 123 -5.16 3.01 4.74
CA TRP A 123 -6.15 3.54 3.82
C TRP A 123 -7.56 3.14 4.22
N ASP A 124 -8.53 3.93 3.84
CA ASP A 124 -9.93 3.68 4.16
C ASP A 124 -10.51 2.61 3.23
N SER A 125 -10.35 1.36 3.62
CA SER A 125 -10.89 0.21 2.88
C SER A 125 -12.41 0.19 2.85
N MET A 126 -13.07 0.76 3.85
CA MET A 126 -14.52 0.76 3.95
C MET A 126 -15.14 1.64 2.86
N THR A 127 -14.80 2.94 2.82
CA THR A 127 -15.43 3.87 1.88
C THR A 127 -14.83 3.83 0.50
N GLN A 128 -13.55 3.48 0.36
CA GLN A 128 -12.89 3.42 -0.95
C GLN A 128 -13.12 2.10 -1.69
N LEU A 129 -13.43 1.00 -0.98
CA LEU A 129 -13.58 -0.31 -1.60
C LEU A 129 -14.88 -1.03 -1.20
N ILE A 130 -15.07 -1.33 0.09
CA ILE A 130 -16.13 -2.26 0.56
C ILE A 130 -17.53 -1.72 0.25
N ILE A 131 -17.73 -0.40 0.42
CA ILE A 131 -19.03 0.25 0.17
C ILE A 131 -19.49 0.16 -1.30
N HIS A 132 -18.57 -0.12 -2.23
CA HIS A 132 -18.84 -0.26 -3.67
C HIS A 132 -19.10 -1.70 -4.10
N LEU A 133 -18.98 -2.67 -3.17
CA LEU A 133 -19.30 -4.07 -3.45
C LEU A 133 -20.83 -4.25 -3.54
N PRO A 134 -21.33 -5.05 -4.50
CA PRO A 134 -22.75 -5.33 -4.61
C PRO A 134 -23.24 -6.04 -3.33
N TYR A 135 -24.48 -5.75 -2.91
CA TYR A 135 -25.16 -6.26 -1.72
C TYR A 135 -24.50 -5.83 -0.39
N VAL A 136 -23.22 -6.11 -0.18
CA VAL A 136 -22.46 -5.75 1.04
C VAL A 136 -22.41 -4.23 1.22
N GLY A 137 -22.11 -3.50 0.17
CA GLY A 137 -22.07 -2.04 0.20
C GLY A 137 -23.41 -1.41 0.56
N SER A 138 -24.50 -1.93 0.02
CA SER A 138 -25.86 -1.43 0.32
C SER A 138 -26.27 -1.67 1.78
N LEU A 139 -25.96 -2.86 2.30
CA LEU A 139 -26.22 -3.21 3.70
C LEU A 139 -25.38 -2.34 4.64
N LEU A 140 -24.10 -2.17 4.34
CA LEU A 140 -23.19 -1.34 5.12
C LEU A 140 -23.62 0.14 5.12
N LYS A 141 -24.03 0.68 3.97
CA LYS A 141 -24.60 2.04 3.89
C LYS A 141 -25.83 2.22 4.78
N ALA A 142 -26.75 1.26 4.75
CA ALA A 142 -27.94 1.29 5.58
C ALA A 142 -27.60 1.26 7.08
N PHE A 143 -26.67 0.39 7.46
CA PHE A 143 -26.19 0.28 8.83
C PHE A 143 -25.49 1.56 9.31
N LEU A 144 -24.56 2.09 8.53
CA LEU A 144 -23.85 3.34 8.86
C LEU A 144 -24.80 4.52 8.98
N LYS A 145 -25.80 4.63 8.09
CA LYS A 145 -26.85 5.68 8.18
C LYS A 145 -27.70 5.56 9.44
N SER A 146 -27.89 4.37 10.00
CA SER A 146 -28.63 4.16 11.23
C SER A 146 -27.89 4.62 12.48
N ILE A 147 -26.54 4.53 12.47
CA ILE A 147 -25.69 4.89 13.61
C ILE A 147 -25.21 6.35 13.54
N PHE A 148 -24.88 6.81 12.34
CA PHE A 148 -24.31 8.13 12.12
C PHE A 148 -25.18 8.93 11.15
N LYS A 149 -25.40 10.21 11.46
CA LYS A 149 -26.07 11.15 10.52
C LYS A 149 -25.08 11.55 9.42
N PHE A 150 -24.89 10.69 8.42
CA PHE A 150 -24.11 11.05 7.24
C PHE A 150 -24.99 11.83 6.26
N ASN A 151 -24.56 13.01 5.87
CA ASN A 151 -25.29 13.85 4.93
C ASN A 151 -25.04 13.46 3.46
N ASN A 152 -23.95 12.77 3.11
CA ASN A 152 -23.65 12.28 1.75
C ASN A 152 -22.60 11.16 1.78
N ILE A 153 -22.97 9.92 1.63
CA ILE A 153 -22.11 8.82 1.23
C ILE A 153 -22.67 8.19 -0.06
#